data_60b7cbe1545d32cff21eef3465ea08f2
#
_entry.id   60b7cbe1545d32cff21eef3465ea08f2
#
_cell.length_a   1.000
_cell.length_b   1.000
_cell.length_c   1.000
_cell.angle_alpha   90.00
_cell.angle_beta   90.00
_cell.angle_gamma   90.00
#
_symmetry.space_group_name_H-M   'P 1'
#
loop_
_entity.id
_entity.type
_entity.pdbx_description
1 polymer ?
#
loop_
_entity_poly.entity_id
_entity_poly.type
_entity_poly.pdbx_seq_one_letter_code
_entity_poly.pdbx_strand_id
1 'polypeptide(L)'
;MSSEIVSIEAIAKELNGVSRPTVENYIQYLESANLIYQSWPVDMAGKKVLKAKPKIYIADAAIRNAVLMDDSLLTDPVEMGKIVETAVYKHVAAFYYQQATSVGYFRGGRKGKEIDIVVDYPNTKNILIEVKYREGAPIADDDAIAELCEEASAAIIVTKNPGDYGIHNTKCGKDLLRIPAFAFLYLLGHAEKNGYRGIE
;
A
#
# COMPACT_ATOMS: atom_id res chain seq x y z
N MET A 1 8.78 -1.41 11.50
CA MET A 1 8.02 -0.18 11.18
C MET A 1 7.88 0.08 9.66
N SER A 2 8.00 -0.91 8.80
CA SER A 2 7.60 -0.76 7.39
C SER A 2 6.09 -1.00 7.29
N SER A 3 5.40 -0.29 6.42
CA SER A 3 3.94 -0.31 6.22
C SER A 3 3.08 0.11 7.44
N GLU A 4 3.63 0.83 8.37
CA GLU A 4 2.89 1.31 9.55
C GLU A 4 2.71 2.83 9.53
N ILE A 5 1.59 3.30 10.11
CA ILE A 5 1.35 4.74 10.27
C ILE A 5 2.34 5.31 11.29
N VAL A 6 3.14 6.27 10.87
CA VAL A 6 4.25 6.77 11.64
C VAL A 6 3.88 8.08 12.35
N SER A 7 4.18 8.16 13.65
CA SER A 7 4.11 9.38 14.42
C SER A 7 5.49 10.00 14.55
N ILE A 8 5.67 11.19 14.00
CA ILE A 8 6.93 11.96 14.13
C ILE A 8 7.27 12.18 15.60
N GLU A 9 6.27 12.43 16.44
CA GLU A 9 6.44 12.59 17.88
C GLU A 9 6.96 11.32 18.55
N ALA A 10 6.48 10.13 18.12
CA ALA A 10 6.96 8.86 18.64
C ALA A 10 8.43 8.62 18.23
N ILE A 11 8.78 8.85 16.97
CA ILE A 11 10.18 8.77 16.51
C ILE A 11 11.08 9.74 17.28
N ALA A 12 10.64 11.00 17.45
CA ALA A 12 11.40 12.00 18.18
C ALA A 12 11.70 11.56 19.62
N LYS A 13 10.72 10.92 20.27
CA LYS A 13 10.87 10.37 21.62
C LYS A 13 11.85 9.20 21.66
N GLU A 14 11.76 8.27 20.72
CA GLU A 14 12.65 7.12 20.62
C GLU A 14 14.11 7.54 20.32
N LEU A 15 14.29 8.66 19.60
CA LEU A 15 15.59 9.25 19.32
C LEU A 15 16.09 10.19 20.46
N ASN A 16 15.75 9.90 21.73
CA ASN A 16 16.17 10.66 22.90
C ASN A 16 15.78 12.15 22.87
N GLY A 17 14.61 12.47 22.33
CA GLY A 17 14.04 13.80 22.35
C GLY A 17 14.60 14.75 21.27
N VAL A 18 15.04 14.21 20.18
CA VAL A 18 15.36 14.98 18.97
C VAL A 18 14.14 15.82 18.57
N SER A 19 14.37 17.05 18.12
CA SER A 19 13.29 17.98 17.78
C SER A 19 12.43 17.44 16.62
N ARG A 20 11.12 17.72 16.66
CA ARG A 20 10.22 17.37 15.55
C ARG A 20 10.72 17.86 14.18
N PRO A 21 11.17 19.12 14.00
CA PRO A 21 11.70 19.56 12.70
C PRO A 21 12.92 18.76 12.24
N THR A 22 13.77 18.32 13.16
CA THR A 22 14.93 17.48 12.83
C THR A 22 14.50 16.11 12.30
N VAL A 23 13.48 15.47 12.90
CA VAL A 23 12.92 14.21 12.42
C VAL A 23 12.28 14.39 11.03
N GLU A 24 11.53 15.47 10.83
CA GLU A 24 10.93 15.80 9.53
C GLU A 24 12.01 15.96 8.45
N ASN A 25 13.12 16.65 8.74
CA ASN A 25 14.25 16.78 7.82
C ASN A 25 14.90 15.43 7.49
N TYR A 26 15.08 14.55 8.48
CA TYR A 26 15.63 13.21 8.22
C TYR A 26 14.70 12.37 7.32
N ILE A 27 13.41 12.44 7.54
CA ILE A 27 12.44 11.76 6.67
C ILE A 27 12.54 12.31 5.24
N GLN A 28 12.63 13.63 5.06
CA GLN A 28 12.82 14.23 3.73
C GLN A 28 14.13 13.81 3.07
N TYR A 29 15.23 13.72 3.82
CA TYR A 29 16.50 13.25 3.27
C TYR A 29 16.45 11.81 2.83
N LEU A 30 15.82 10.93 3.64
CA LEU A 30 15.65 9.53 3.29
C LEU A 30 14.74 9.35 2.06
N GLU A 31 13.66 10.13 1.95
CA GLU A 31 12.78 10.14 0.79
C GLU A 31 13.50 10.66 -0.47
N SER A 32 14.24 11.77 -0.35
CA SER A 32 15.04 12.33 -1.44
C SER A 32 16.15 11.39 -1.92
N ALA A 33 16.66 10.54 -1.02
CA ALA A 33 17.62 9.49 -1.34
C ALA A 33 16.99 8.21 -1.89
N ASN A 34 15.67 8.18 -2.08
CA ASN A 34 14.89 7.00 -2.48
C ASN A 34 15.06 5.78 -1.55
N LEU A 35 15.31 6.01 -0.26
CA LEU A 35 15.42 4.96 0.75
C LEU A 35 14.07 4.64 1.40
N ILE A 36 13.14 5.59 1.38
CA ILE A 36 11.77 5.41 1.86
C ILE A 36 10.77 6.06 0.90
N TYR A 37 9.52 5.66 1.01
CA TYR A 37 8.36 6.31 0.41
C TYR A 37 7.38 6.73 1.50
N GLN A 38 6.77 7.90 1.36
CA GLN A 38 5.66 8.33 2.19
C GLN A 38 4.33 8.13 1.46
N SER A 39 3.49 7.26 1.98
CA SER A 39 2.11 7.09 1.54
C SER A 39 1.20 7.94 2.42
N TRP A 40 0.58 8.95 1.85
CA TRP A 40 -0.34 9.82 2.57
C TRP A 40 -1.76 9.31 2.45
N PRO A 41 -2.60 9.49 3.48
CA PRO A 41 -4.00 9.14 3.37
C PRO A 41 -4.71 10.07 2.39
N VAL A 42 -5.56 9.47 1.58
CA VAL A 42 -6.43 10.16 0.62
C VAL A 42 -7.89 9.86 0.95
N ASP A 43 -8.78 10.76 0.61
CA ASP A 43 -10.21 10.48 0.61
C ASP A 43 -10.62 9.72 -0.67
N MET A 44 -11.87 9.31 -0.77
CA MET A 44 -12.34 8.60 -1.96
C MET A 44 -12.42 9.49 -3.23
N ALA A 45 -12.29 10.79 -3.07
CA ALA A 45 -12.13 11.72 -4.19
C ALA A 45 -10.64 11.94 -4.57
N GLY A 46 -9.71 11.17 -4.00
CA GLY A 46 -8.27 11.25 -4.27
C GLY A 46 -7.54 12.41 -3.57
N LYS A 47 -8.25 13.22 -2.77
CA LYS A 47 -7.64 14.38 -2.12
C LYS A 47 -6.87 13.96 -0.87
N LYS A 48 -5.63 14.44 -0.76
CA LYS A 48 -4.78 14.24 0.43
C LYS A 48 -5.43 14.79 1.70
N VAL A 49 -5.50 13.95 2.73
CA VAL A 49 -6.01 14.34 4.05
C VAL A 49 -4.90 14.96 4.89
N LEU A 50 -4.80 16.28 4.88
CA LEU A 50 -3.66 17.04 5.43
C LEU A 50 -3.37 16.87 6.92
N LYS A 51 -4.37 16.46 7.72
CA LYS A 51 -4.20 16.28 9.18
C LYS A 51 -3.86 14.85 9.60
N ALA A 52 -3.78 13.93 8.66
CA ALA A 52 -3.49 12.54 8.94
C ALA A 52 -1.99 12.23 8.78
N LYS A 53 -1.55 11.15 9.40
CA LYS A 53 -0.14 10.72 9.41
C LYS A 53 0.15 9.83 8.22
N PRO A 54 1.35 9.91 7.59
CA PRO A 54 1.71 9.01 6.51
C PRO A 54 2.03 7.60 7.02
N LYS A 55 1.84 6.60 6.16
CA LYS A 55 2.56 5.34 6.24
C LYS A 55 3.97 5.52 5.64
N ILE A 56 4.97 4.88 6.21
CA ILE A 56 6.33 4.88 5.66
C ILE A 56 6.67 3.47 5.17
N TYR A 57 7.05 3.37 3.92
CA TYR A 57 7.55 2.16 3.29
C TYR A 57 9.05 2.28 3.05
N ILE A 58 9.83 1.27 3.43
CA ILE A 58 11.26 1.20 3.09
C ILE A 58 11.37 0.81 1.61
N ALA A 59 12.21 1.49 0.84
CA ALA A 59 12.33 1.26 -0.60
C ALA A 59 12.76 -0.18 -0.98
N ASP A 60 13.49 -0.83 -0.09
CA ASP A 60 13.82 -2.25 -0.23
C ASP A 60 13.57 -2.97 1.11
N ALA A 61 12.67 -3.95 1.10
CA ALA A 61 12.33 -4.72 2.29
C ALA A 61 13.54 -5.47 2.88
N ALA A 62 14.56 -5.79 2.07
CA ALA A 62 15.80 -6.42 2.53
C ALA A 62 16.64 -5.51 3.44
N ILE A 63 16.54 -4.18 3.30
CA ILE A 63 17.29 -3.23 4.14
C ILE A 63 16.96 -3.46 5.62
N ARG A 64 15.69 -3.65 5.96
CA ARG A 64 15.28 -3.89 7.35
C ARG A 64 15.91 -5.16 7.91
N ASN A 65 15.86 -6.26 7.16
CA ASN A 65 16.41 -7.54 7.58
C ASN A 65 17.94 -7.45 7.72
N ALA A 66 18.62 -6.78 6.79
CA ALA A 66 20.05 -6.57 6.85
C ALA A 66 20.48 -5.74 8.07
N VAL A 67 19.73 -4.67 8.39
CA VAL A 67 20.03 -3.83 9.57
C VAL A 67 19.77 -4.55 10.88
N LEU A 68 18.71 -5.36 10.97
CA LEU A 68 18.35 -6.10 12.16
C LEU A 68 19.16 -7.41 12.32
N MET A 69 19.80 -7.88 11.25
CA MET A 69 20.50 -9.18 11.21
C MET A 69 19.60 -10.34 11.67
N ASP A 70 18.31 -10.27 11.32
CA ASP A 70 17.29 -11.20 11.79
C ASP A 70 16.64 -11.95 10.63
N ASP A 71 17.02 -13.22 10.46
CA ASP A 71 16.47 -14.10 9.43
C ASP A 71 15.08 -14.66 9.80
N SER A 72 14.67 -14.57 11.07
CA SER A 72 13.38 -15.07 11.54
C SER A 72 12.20 -14.29 10.94
N LEU A 73 12.41 -13.06 10.49
CA LEU A 73 11.42 -12.21 9.85
C LEU A 73 10.79 -12.85 8.60
N LEU A 74 11.56 -13.70 7.89
CA LEU A 74 11.08 -14.41 6.70
C LEU A 74 10.14 -15.59 7.03
N THR A 75 10.18 -16.07 8.26
CA THR A 75 9.33 -17.17 8.74
C THR A 75 8.10 -16.70 9.51
N ASP A 76 8.08 -15.45 9.95
CA ASP A 76 6.92 -14.84 10.61
C ASP A 76 5.87 -14.40 9.57
N PRO A 77 4.66 -14.96 9.58
CA PRO A 77 3.60 -14.61 8.62
C PRO A 77 3.19 -13.13 8.66
N VAL A 78 3.25 -12.48 9.84
CA VAL A 78 2.89 -11.06 10.00
C VAL A 78 3.95 -10.18 9.36
N GLU A 79 5.22 -10.47 9.64
CA GLU A 79 6.33 -9.72 9.04
C GLU A 79 6.41 -9.94 7.52
N MET A 80 6.18 -11.16 7.05
CA MET A 80 6.07 -11.44 5.62
C MET A 80 4.92 -10.67 4.96
N GLY A 81 3.79 -10.51 5.64
CA GLY A 81 2.70 -9.65 5.17
C GLY A 81 3.16 -8.21 4.92
N LYS A 82 3.88 -7.62 5.87
CA LYS A 82 4.43 -6.26 5.76
C LYS A 82 5.49 -6.14 4.64
N ILE A 83 6.34 -7.15 4.49
CA ILE A 83 7.34 -7.21 3.42
C ILE A 83 6.66 -7.20 2.05
N VAL A 84 5.64 -8.03 1.87
CA VAL A 84 4.90 -8.12 0.61
C VAL A 84 4.10 -6.83 0.34
N GLU A 85 3.43 -6.27 1.35
CA GLU A 85 2.75 -4.97 1.23
C GLU A 85 3.74 -3.88 0.78
N THR A 86 4.93 -3.84 1.38
CA THR A 86 6.01 -2.90 0.98
C THR A 86 6.43 -3.11 -0.47
N ALA A 87 6.61 -4.36 -0.90
CA ALA A 87 6.96 -4.67 -2.29
C ALA A 87 5.85 -4.26 -3.26
N VAL A 88 4.60 -4.57 -2.94
CA VAL A 88 3.44 -4.17 -3.76
C VAL A 88 3.35 -2.66 -3.85
N TYR A 89 3.41 -1.94 -2.72
CA TYR A 89 3.36 -0.47 -2.71
C TYR A 89 4.46 0.14 -3.59
N LYS A 90 5.70 -0.29 -3.41
CA LYS A 90 6.86 0.18 -4.19
C LYS A 90 6.62 0.05 -5.70
N HIS A 91 6.19 -1.12 -6.14
CA HIS A 91 5.99 -1.37 -7.56
C HIS A 91 4.77 -0.62 -8.13
N VAL A 92 3.69 -0.51 -7.36
CA VAL A 92 2.54 0.32 -7.73
C VAL A 92 2.93 1.80 -7.82
N ALA A 93 3.64 2.33 -6.82
CA ALA A 93 4.09 3.71 -6.82
C ALA A 93 5.03 4.02 -7.99
N ALA A 94 5.94 3.10 -8.33
CA ALA A 94 6.83 3.24 -9.47
C ALA A 94 6.09 3.20 -10.81
N PHE A 95 5.16 2.25 -10.98
CA PHE A 95 4.38 2.10 -12.21
C PHE A 95 3.51 3.34 -12.48
N TYR A 96 2.87 3.88 -11.45
CA TYR A 96 1.96 5.02 -11.59
C TYR A 96 2.63 6.39 -11.40
N TYR A 97 3.95 6.45 -11.18
CA TYR A 97 4.69 7.68 -10.86
C TYR A 97 4.41 8.85 -11.79
N GLN A 98 4.26 8.60 -13.10
CA GLN A 98 4.00 9.63 -14.11
C GLN A 98 2.53 9.73 -14.53
N GLN A 99 1.66 8.87 -14.02
CA GLN A 99 0.30 8.69 -14.53
C GLN A 99 -0.76 9.05 -13.50
N ALA A 100 -0.50 8.75 -12.23
CA ALA A 100 -1.40 9.04 -11.14
C ALA A 100 -1.15 10.44 -10.55
N THR A 101 -2.20 11.08 -10.08
CA THR A 101 -2.10 12.31 -9.28
C THR A 101 -1.44 12.03 -7.94
N SER A 102 -1.77 10.87 -7.35
CA SER A 102 -1.15 10.40 -6.12
C SER A 102 -1.30 8.88 -5.95
N VAL A 103 -0.37 8.29 -5.19
CA VAL A 103 -0.49 6.94 -4.64
C VAL A 103 -0.44 7.06 -3.12
N GLY A 104 -1.54 6.74 -2.48
CA GLY A 104 -1.72 6.89 -1.04
C GLY A 104 -2.40 5.67 -0.43
N TYR A 105 -2.97 5.83 0.75
CA TYR A 105 -3.81 4.83 1.39
C TYR A 105 -5.14 5.46 1.83
N PHE A 106 -6.16 4.65 2.06
CA PHE A 106 -7.41 5.14 2.62
C PHE A 106 -7.55 4.68 4.08
N ARG A 107 -8.00 5.59 4.92
CA ARG A 107 -8.41 5.27 6.28
C ARG A 107 -9.60 6.12 6.68
N GLY A 108 -10.73 5.47 6.92
CA GLY A 108 -11.97 6.17 7.21
C GLY A 108 -12.99 5.34 7.95
N GLY A 109 -14.16 5.95 8.16
CA GLY A 109 -15.29 5.33 8.83
C GLY A 109 -15.15 5.24 10.36
N ARG A 110 -16.27 4.86 11.05
CA ARG A 110 -16.34 4.76 12.52
C ARG A 110 -15.41 3.69 13.11
N LYS A 111 -15.04 2.68 12.33
CA LYS A 111 -14.17 1.56 12.74
C LYS A 111 -12.71 1.71 12.29
N GLY A 112 -12.33 2.84 11.71
CA GLY A 112 -10.96 3.04 11.19
C GLY A 112 -10.60 2.06 10.08
N LYS A 113 -11.55 1.71 9.21
CA LYS A 113 -11.34 0.83 8.06
C LYS A 113 -10.23 1.38 7.16
N GLU A 114 -9.42 0.52 6.63
CA GLU A 114 -8.24 0.89 5.85
C GLU A 114 -8.20 0.13 4.53
N ILE A 115 -7.70 0.80 3.49
CA ILE A 115 -7.28 0.19 2.23
C ILE A 115 -5.81 0.54 2.05
N ASP A 116 -4.99 -0.47 1.83
CA ASP A 116 -3.53 -0.33 1.87
C ASP A 116 -3.00 0.63 0.81
N ILE A 117 -3.53 0.56 -0.42
CA ILE A 117 -3.07 1.39 -1.53
C ILE A 117 -4.27 1.92 -2.30
N VAL A 118 -4.29 3.22 -2.50
CA VAL A 118 -5.26 3.93 -3.35
C VAL A 118 -4.48 4.70 -4.40
N VAL A 119 -4.74 4.39 -5.68
CA VAL A 119 -4.17 5.13 -6.80
C VAL A 119 -5.22 6.11 -7.29
N ASP A 120 -4.92 7.40 -7.14
CA ASP A 120 -5.75 8.49 -7.67
C ASP A 120 -5.36 8.74 -9.13
N TYR A 121 -6.17 8.22 -10.06
CA TYR A 121 -5.90 8.31 -11.48
C TYR A 121 -6.71 9.43 -12.12
N PRO A 122 -6.08 10.32 -12.91
CA PRO A 122 -6.75 11.50 -13.47
C PRO A 122 -7.99 11.16 -14.31
N ASN A 123 -9.07 11.91 -14.08
CA ASN A 123 -10.32 11.81 -14.82
C ASN A 123 -11.06 10.47 -14.74
N THR A 124 -10.66 9.61 -13.81
CA THR A 124 -11.34 8.33 -13.53
C THR A 124 -11.59 8.17 -12.04
N LYS A 125 -12.32 7.11 -11.67
CA LYS A 125 -12.41 6.68 -10.28
C LYS A 125 -11.07 6.04 -9.84
N ASN A 126 -10.79 6.07 -8.55
CA ASN A 126 -9.59 5.49 -7.95
C ASN A 126 -9.45 3.98 -8.21
N ILE A 127 -8.21 3.49 -8.18
CA ILE A 127 -7.92 2.06 -8.11
C ILE A 127 -7.63 1.72 -6.65
N LEU A 128 -8.31 0.71 -6.12
CA LEU A 128 -8.15 0.24 -4.74
C LEU A 128 -7.38 -1.07 -4.73
N ILE A 129 -6.35 -1.17 -3.88
CA ILE A 129 -5.55 -2.39 -3.74
C ILE A 129 -5.39 -2.70 -2.25
N GLU A 130 -5.77 -3.91 -1.86
CA GLU A 130 -5.62 -4.45 -0.50
C GLU A 130 -4.67 -5.63 -0.54
N VAL A 131 -3.72 -5.71 0.40
CA VAL A 131 -2.74 -6.80 0.47
C VAL A 131 -3.09 -7.74 1.62
N LYS A 132 -3.62 -8.91 1.30
CA LYS A 132 -3.95 -9.98 2.26
C LYS A 132 -3.01 -11.18 2.10
N TYR A 133 -1.72 -10.99 2.43
CA TYR A 133 -0.68 -12.01 2.28
C TYR A 133 -0.69 -13.02 3.44
N ARG A 134 -1.76 -13.82 3.51
CA ARG A 134 -1.96 -14.87 4.52
C ARG A 134 -2.75 -16.03 3.95
N GLU A 135 -2.69 -17.18 4.61
CA GLU A 135 -3.51 -18.34 4.23
C GLU A 135 -5.00 -18.04 4.34
N GLY A 136 -5.77 -18.55 3.38
CA GLY A 136 -7.23 -18.47 3.38
C GLY A 136 -7.81 -17.05 3.30
N ALA A 137 -7.02 -16.03 3.11
CA ALA A 137 -7.35 -14.59 3.06
C ALA A 137 -8.85 -14.27 2.77
N PRO A 138 -9.79 -14.47 3.73
CA PRO A 138 -11.20 -14.23 3.50
C PRO A 138 -11.45 -12.73 3.30
N ILE A 139 -12.42 -12.42 2.47
CA ILE A 139 -12.94 -11.07 2.26
C ILE A 139 -14.28 -11.02 2.96
N ALA A 140 -14.38 -10.17 3.98
CA ALA A 140 -15.63 -9.91 4.64
C ALA A 140 -16.39 -8.79 3.91
N ASP A 141 -17.71 -8.88 3.90
CA ASP A 141 -18.55 -7.84 3.27
C ASP A 141 -18.38 -6.47 3.90
N ASP A 142 -17.91 -6.42 5.15
CA ASP A 142 -17.61 -5.18 5.87
C ASP A 142 -16.11 -4.76 5.80
N ASP A 143 -15.29 -5.44 5.01
CA ASP A 143 -13.96 -4.95 4.66
C ASP A 143 -14.09 -3.64 3.85
N ALA A 144 -13.19 -2.67 4.09
CA ALA A 144 -13.25 -1.37 3.43
C ALA A 144 -13.27 -1.48 1.90
N ILE A 145 -12.46 -2.38 1.34
CA ILE A 145 -12.40 -2.58 -0.10
C ILE A 145 -13.70 -3.15 -0.68
N ALA A 146 -14.41 -4.01 0.08
CA ALA A 146 -15.69 -4.57 -0.35
C ALA A 146 -16.82 -3.53 -0.29
N GLU A 147 -16.78 -2.61 0.69
CA GLU A 147 -17.77 -1.53 0.78
C GLU A 147 -17.55 -0.42 -0.25
N LEU A 148 -16.28 -0.09 -0.54
CA LEU A 148 -15.91 1.06 -1.36
C LEU A 148 -15.63 0.70 -2.83
N CYS A 149 -15.65 -0.58 -3.19
CA CYS A 149 -15.36 -1.02 -4.56
C CYS A 149 -16.29 -0.41 -5.61
N GLU A 150 -17.54 -0.08 -5.27
CA GLU A 150 -18.49 0.55 -6.19
C GLU A 150 -18.06 1.96 -6.62
N GLU A 151 -17.34 2.66 -5.74
CA GLU A 151 -16.80 3.99 -6.01
C GLU A 151 -15.47 3.96 -6.78
N ALA A 152 -14.87 2.79 -6.98
CA ALA A 152 -13.58 2.61 -7.64
C ALA A 152 -13.71 2.26 -9.13
N SER A 153 -12.68 2.49 -9.94
CA SER A 153 -12.56 1.98 -11.30
C SER A 153 -12.18 0.49 -11.29
N ALA A 154 -11.29 0.11 -10.38
CA ALA A 154 -10.90 -1.27 -10.13
C ALA A 154 -10.65 -1.48 -8.63
N ALA A 155 -10.91 -2.70 -8.14
CA ALA A 155 -10.61 -3.10 -6.79
C ALA A 155 -9.92 -4.47 -6.81
N ILE A 156 -8.72 -4.53 -6.24
CA ILE A 156 -7.80 -5.66 -6.36
C ILE A 156 -7.38 -6.13 -4.99
N ILE A 157 -7.45 -7.43 -4.75
CA ILE A 157 -6.94 -8.08 -3.54
C ILE A 157 -5.73 -8.92 -3.92
N VAL A 158 -4.58 -8.51 -3.39
CA VAL A 158 -3.31 -9.21 -3.58
C VAL A 158 -3.15 -10.26 -2.48
N THR A 159 -3.04 -11.54 -2.87
CA THR A 159 -3.08 -12.67 -1.95
C THR A 159 -1.77 -13.46 -1.93
N LYS A 160 -1.69 -14.46 -1.02
CA LYS A 160 -0.51 -15.32 -0.88
C LYS A 160 -0.55 -16.53 -1.82
N ASN A 161 -1.71 -17.19 -1.90
CA ASN A 161 -1.77 -18.53 -2.51
C ASN A 161 -1.86 -18.46 -4.03
N PRO A 162 -1.10 -19.28 -4.77
CA PRO A 162 -1.14 -19.34 -6.23
C PRO A 162 -2.51 -19.64 -6.82
N GLY A 163 -3.36 -20.37 -6.08
CA GLY A 163 -4.73 -20.71 -6.50
C GLY A 163 -5.74 -19.59 -6.27
N ASP A 164 -5.38 -18.51 -5.61
CA ASP A 164 -6.25 -17.38 -5.29
C ASP A 164 -6.37 -16.41 -6.49
N TYR A 165 -6.73 -16.94 -7.65
CA TYR A 165 -6.94 -16.14 -8.84
C TYR A 165 -8.38 -16.21 -9.31
N GLY A 166 -9.02 -15.06 -9.47
CA GLY A 166 -10.38 -14.98 -9.97
C GLY A 166 -11.14 -13.75 -9.51
N ILE A 167 -12.42 -13.76 -9.81
CA ILE A 167 -13.35 -12.69 -9.44
C ILE A 167 -14.09 -13.09 -8.18
N HIS A 168 -14.13 -12.19 -7.22
CA HIS A 168 -14.95 -12.29 -6.01
C HIS A 168 -16.12 -11.32 -6.11
N ASN A 169 -17.33 -11.85 -6.13
CA ASN A 169 -18.54 -11.04 -6.18
C ASN A 169 -18.84 -10.47 -4.79
N THR A 170 -19.04 -9.18 -4.73
CA THR A 170 -19.43 -8.50 -3.49
C THR A 170 -20.94 -8.30 -3.42
N LYS A 171 -21.46 -8.05 -2.22
CA LYS A 171 -22.88 -7.73 -2.04
C LYS A 171 -23.28 -6.39 -2.67
N CYS A 172 -22.33 -5.48 -2.89
CA CYS A 172 -22.57 -4.22 -3.58
C CYS A 172 -22.73 -4.39 -5.11
N GLY A 173 -22.54 -5.61 -5.64
CA GLY A 173 -22.72 -5.92 -7.06
C GLY A 173 -21.50 -5.61 -7.93
N LYS A 174 -20.39 -5.11 -7.34
CA LYS A 174 -19.14 -4.90 -8.07
C LYS A 174 -18.11 -5.98 -7.73
N ASP A 175 -17.42 -6.41 -8.75
CA ASP A 175 -16.42 -7.48 -8.65
C ASP A 175 -15.09 -6.99 -8.08
N LEU A 176 -14.48 -7.80 -7.24
CA LEU A 176 -13.09 -7.65 -6.80
C LEU A 176 -12.22 -8.66 -7.53
N LEU A 177 -11.12 -8.21 -8.10
CA LEU A 177 -10.10 -9.12 -8.64
C LEU A 177 -9.25 -9.67 -7.49
N ARG A 178 -9.20 -10.98 -7.33
CA ARG A 178 -8.22 -11.66 -6.47
C ARG A 178 -7.06 -12.12 -7.33
N ILE A 179 -5.84 -11.86 -6.90
CA ILE A 179 -4.64 -12.22 -7.64
C ILE A 179 -3.46 -12.49 -6.67
N PRO A 180 -2.71 -13.57 -6.86
CA PRO A 180 -1.49 -13.81 -6.08
C PRO A 180 -0.45 -12.71 -6.26
N ALA A 181 0.28 -12.36 -5.19
CA ALA A 181 1.25 -11.27 -5.19
C ALA A 181 2.30 -11.40 -6.32
N PHE A 182 2.83 -12.61 -6.53
CA PHE A 182 3.82 -12.82 -7.61
C PHE A 182 3.24 -12.56 -9.00
N ALA A 183 1.98 -12.95 -9.24
CA ALA A 183 1.30 -12.73 -10.52
C ALA A 183 0.97 -11.24 -10.71
N PHE A 184 0.49 -10.57 -9.66
CA PHE A 184 0.25 -9.14 -9.69
C PHE A 184 1.52 -8.34 -10.03
N LEU A 185 2.62 -8.61 -9.33
CA LEU A 185 3.90 -7.94 -9.58
C LEU A 185 4.48 -8.24 -10.96
N TYR A 186 4.34 -9.49 -11.42
CA TYR A 186 4.75 -9.88 -12.79
C TYR A 186 3.96 -9.12 -13.84
N LEU A 187 2.63 -9.07 -13.73
CA LEU A 187 1.77 -8.37 -14.68
C LEU A 187 2.03 -6.87 -14.70
N LEU A 188 2.25 -6.27 -13.53
CA LEU A 188 2.60 -4.86 -13.42
C LEU A 188 3.93 -4.54 -14.15
N GLY A 189 4.97 -5.35 -13.93
CA GLY A 189 6.24 -5.21 -14.64
C GLY A 189 6.15 -5.51 -16.12
N HIS A 190 5.29 -6.47 -16.52
CA HIS A 190 5.03 -6.75 -17.92
C HIS A 190 4.32 -5.58 -18.63
N ALA A 191 3.34 -4.97 -17.97
CA ALA A 191 2.64 -3.79 -18.47
C ALA A 191 3.60 -2.61 -18.65
N GLU A 192 4.46 -2.34 -17.67
CA GLU A 192 5.48 -1.29 -17.75
C GLU A 192 6.43 -1.51 -18.93
N LYS A 193 6.98 -2.74 -19.09
CA LYS A 193 7.89 -3.10 -20.18
C LYS A 193 7.27 -2.91 -21.55
N ASN A 194 5.98 -3.18 -21.73
CA ASN A 194 5.28 -3.07 -22.99
C ASN A 194 4.61 -1.71 -23.23
N GLY A 195 4.80 -0.77 -22.32
CA GLY A 195 4.25 0.58 -22.43
C GLY A 195 2.73 0.66 -22.26
N TYR A 196 2.12 -0.36 -21.65
CA TYR A 196 0.70 -0.29 -21.28
C TYR A 196 0.54 0.71 -20.14
N ARG A 197 0.18 1.92 -20.51
CA ARG A 197 0.04 3.05 -19.60
C ARG A 197 -1.41 3.43 -19.49
N GLY A 198 -2.13 2.79 -18.61
CA GLY A 198 -3.45 3.23 -18.25
C GLY A 198 -4.60 2.37 -18.78
N ILE A 199 -5.76 2.65 -18.24
CA ILE A 199 -7.05 2.12 -18.69
C ILE A 199 -7.51 3.05 -19.81
N GLU A 200 -7.43 2.59 -21.06
CA GLU A 200 -8.19 3.21 -22.15
C GLU A 200 -9.67 2.93 -21.98
#